data_a0e1c8e5941a70f03de316f8f5417612
#
_entry.id   a0e1c8e5941a70f03de316f8f5417612
#
_cell.length_a   1.000
_cell.length_b   1.000
_cell.length_c   1.000
_cell.angle_alpha   90.00
_cell.angle_beta   90.00
_cell.angle_gamma   90.00
#
_symmetry.space_group_name_H-M   'P 1'
#
loop_
_entity.id
_entity.type
_entity.pdbx_description
1 polymer ?
#
loop_
_entity_poly.entity_id
_entity_poly.type
_entity_poly.pdbx_seq_one_letter_code
_entity_poly.pdbx_strand_id
1 'polypeptide(L)'
;MASETHRTSPDPTLKTMPGGVPFIIGNELAERFSFYGMKAILTVFMTKHLLDSAGQPDYMGDEEAKKYYHLFTAAAYFFPLIGALISDVLWGKYKTILLISMMYCLGHGCLALMDLGPHFGIWDMKPFMFAGLFLIAMGAGGIKPCVSAHVGDQFGTGNKHLLTQIFNWFYFSINLGATVSTLLTPLLLAKVGPWAAFGLPGVLMAVATFLFWLGRHRFVHVPPAGTAFFTETFSPEGVRALVCLSPLFLIFVPMFWSIFDQTGSAWVLQAENMDRKFMGVMWLESQ
;
A
#
# COMPACT_ATOMS: atom_id res chain seq x y z
N MET A 1 -27.07 5.75 -23.86
CA MET A 1 -25.84 5.02 -23.51
C MET A 1 -26.28 3.68 -22.92
N ALA A 2 -26.01 2.57 -23.62
CA ALA A 2 -26.35 1.24 -23.10
C ALA A 2 -25.59 1.03 -21.81
N SER A 3 -26.27 0.69 -20.74
CA SER A 3 -25.69 0.24 -19.48
C SER A 3 -24.84 -1.00 -19.79
N GLU A 4 -23.51 -0.86 -19.78
CA GLU A 4 -22.61 -2.01 -19.84
C GLU A 4 -22.86 -2.84 -18.58
N THR A 5 -23.61 -3.93 -18.73
CA THR A 5 -23.94 -4.82 -17.63
C THR A 5 -22.70 -5.68 -17.34
N HIS A 6 -21.96 -5.31 -16.28
CA HIS A 6 -20.89 -6.15 -15.77
C HIS A 6 -21.48 -7.40 -15.10
N ARG A 7 -20.75 -8.51 -15.14
CA ARG A 7 -21.12 -9.72 -14.40
C ARG A 7 -21.12 -9.42 -12.90
N THR A 8 -22.15 -9.79 -12.20
CA THR A 8 -22.29 -9.62 -10.74
C THR A 8 -21.98 -10.88 -9.94
N SER A 9 -21.81 -12.01 -10.64
CA SER A 9 -21.44 -13.31 -10.06
C SER A 9 -20.48 -14.05 -10.97
N PRO A 10 -19.62 -14.92 -10.42
CA PRO A 10 -18.71 -15.76 -11.20
C PRO A 10 -19.47 -16.72 -12.12
N ASP A 11 -18.86 -17.06 -13.25
CA ASP A 11 -19.38 -18.07 -14.15
C ASP A 11 -19.19 -19.47 -13.55
N PRO A 12 -20.27 -20.20 -13.21
CA PRO A 12 -20.17 -21.53 -12.60
C PRO A 12 -19.60 -22.58 -13.54
N THR A 13 -19.63 -22.35 -14.87
CA THR A 13 -19.13 -23.26 -15.88
C THR A 13 -17.65 -23.08 -16.19
N LEU A 14 -17.07 -21.96 -15.78
CA LEU A 14 -15.65 -21.65 -16.01
C LEU A 14 -14.75 -22.55 -15.15
N LYS A 15 -13.98 -23.41 -15.80
CA LYS A 15 -13.03 -24.34 -15.14
C LYS A 15 -11.59 -23.83 -15.09
N THR A 16 -11.33 -22.76 -15.83
CA THR A 16 -9.98 -22.16 -15.96
C THR A 16 -9.84 -20.90 -15.13
N MET A 17 -8.61 -20.31 -15.15
CA MET A 17 -8.31 -19.05 -14.53
C MET A 17 -9.18 -17.92 -15.08
N PRO A 18 -9.85 -17.12 -14.22
CA PRO A 18 -10.57 -15.93 -14.68
C PRO A 18 -9.64 -14.91 -15.33
N GLY A 19 -10.03 -14.38 -16.49
CA GLY A 19 -9.18 -13.47 -17.27
C GLY A 19 -8.93 -12.10 -16.62
N GLY A 20 -9.62 -11.77 -15.53
CA GLY A 20 -9.42 -10.55 -14.74
C GLY A 20 -8.25 -10.67 -13.74
N VAL A 21 -7.94 -11.88 -13.28
CA VAL A 21 -6.96 -12.12 -12.19
C VAL A 21 -5.59 -11.52 -12.45
N PRO A 22 -4.96 -11.61 -13.65
CA PRO A 22 -3.67 -11.00 -13.90
C PRO A 22 -3.63 -9.49 -13.68
N PHE A 23 -4.72 -8.77 -13.97
CA PHE A 23 -4.81 -7.32 -13.74
C PHE A 23 -4.85 -6.99 -12.25
N ILE A 24 -5.49 -7.84 -11.44
CA ILE A 24 -5.58 -7.67 -9.99
C ILE A 24 -4.20 -7.94 -9.36
N ILE A 25 -3.53 -9.03 -9.75
CA ILE A 25 -2.20 -9.38 -9.26
C ILE A 25 -1.17 -8.32 -9.66
N GLY A 26 -1.23 -7.82 -10.90
CA GLY A 26 -0.34 -6.74 -11.36
C GLY A 26 -0.54 -5.44 -10.56
N ASN A 27 -1.78 -5.10 -10.24
CA ASN A 27 -2.09 -3.94 -9.39
C ASN A 27 -1.53 -4.12 -7.97
N GLU A 28 -1.66 -5.31 -7.38
CA GLU A 28 -1.08 -5.63 -6.07
C GLU A 28 0.44 -5.56 -6.09
N LEU A 29 1.11 -6.13 -7.10
CA LEU A 29 2.56 -6.06 -7.26
C LEU A 29 3.07 -4.61 -7.21
N ALA A 30 2.44 -3.72 -7.99
CA ALA A 30 2.82 -2.31 -8.06
C ALA A 30 2.51 -1.57 -6.75
N GLU A 31 1.39 -1.86 -6.12
CA GLU A 31 1.05 -1.27 -4.81
C GLU A 31 2.08 -1.68 -3.75
N ARG A 32 2.45 -2.97 -3.69
CA ARG A 32 3.47 -3.45 -2.75
C ARG A 32 4.84 -2.85 -3.02
N PHE A 33 5.24 -2.79 -4.30
CA PHE A 33 6.47 -2.10 -4.71
C PHE A 33 6.46 -0.65 -4.20
N SER A 34 5.37 0.06 -4.44
CA SER A 34 5.24 1.47 -4.08
C SER A 34 5.27 1.69 -2.57
N PHE A 35 4.51 0.91 -1.81
CA PHE A 35 4.40 1.04 -0.36
C PHE A 35 5.71 0.70 0.37
N TYR A 36 6.28 -0.47 0.07
CA TYR A 36 7.49 -0.92 0.76
C TYR A 36 8.72 -0.14 0.32
N GLY A 37 8.80 0.25 -0.95
CA GLY A 37 9.88 1.09 -1.45
C GLY A 37 9.91 2.46 -0.78
N MET A 38 8.77 3.13 -0.71
CA MET A 38 8.65 4.41 -0.01
C MET A 38 8.97 4.25 1.49
N LYS A 39 8.41 3.21 2.12
CA LYS A 39 8.61 2.95 3.56
C LYS A 39 10.08 2.68 3.89
N ALA A 40 10.82 2.01 3.00
CA ALA A 40 12.23 1.67 3.21
C ALA A 40 13.15 2.91 3.31
N ILE A 41 12.82 3.98 2.62
CA ILE A 41 13.65 5.21 2.59
C ILE A 41 13.11 6.31 3.51
N LEU A 42 11.90 6.19 4.03
CA LEU A 42 11.18 7.30 4.68
C LEU A 42 11.93 7.88 5.87
N THR A 43 12.46 7.03 6.77
CA THR A 43 13.19 7.51 7.97
C THR A 43 14.48 8.23 7.60
N VAL A 44 15.28 7.66 6.70
CA VAL A 44 16.52 8.27 6.21
C VAL A 44 16.21 9.57 5.46
N PHE A 45 15.15 9.58 4.65
CA PHE A 45 14.71 10.77 3.95
C PHE A 45 14.38 11.92 4.93
N MET A 46 13.60 11.64 5.98
CA MET A 46 13.22 12.64 6.98
C MET A 46 14.43 13.19 7.76
N THR A 47 15.45 12.38 8.01
CA THR A 47 16.62 12.79 8.82
C THR A 47 17.76 13.38 8.01
N LYS A 48 17.82 13.19 6.67
CA LYS A 48 18.99 13.58 5.87
C LYS A 48 18.69 14.33 4.57
N HIS A 49 17.43 14.34 4.09
CA HIS A 49 17.13 14.85 2.75
C HIS A 49 16.07 15.96 2.72
N LEU A 50 15.44 16.31 3.85
CA LEU A 50 14.45 17.38 3.89
C LEU A 50 15.12 18.76 3.74
N LEU A 51 14.54 19.57 2.86
CA LEU A 51 15.00 20.93 2.59
C LEU A 51 13.83 21.92 2.75
N ASP A 52 14.17 23.15 3.11
CA ASP A 52 13.25 24.29 3.05
C ASP A 52 13.15 24.86 1.63
N SER A 53 12.32 25.88 1.45
CA SER A 53 12.14 26.56 0.16
C SER A 53 13.39 27.29 -0.36
N ALA A 54 14.35 27.58 0.53
CA ALA A 54 15.64 28.20 0.16
C ALA A 54 16.71 27.12 -0.16
N GLY A 55 16.36 25.83 -0.12
CA GLY A 55 17.30 24.73 -0.33
C GLY A 55 18.21 24.46 0.86
N GLN A 56 17.90 25.02 2.04
CA GLN A 56 18.68 24.75 3.24
C GLN A 56 18.18 23.49 3.96
N PRO A 57 19.06 22.77 4.67
CA PRO A 57 18.68 21.61 5.44
C PRO A 57 17.56 21.91 6.45
N ASP A 58 16.45 21.17 6.37
CA ASP A 58 15.32 21.24 7.29
C ASP A 58 15.01 19.83 7.85
N TYR A 59 16.09 19.13 8.28
CA TYR A 59 16.03 17.74 8.72
C TYR A 59 15.25 17.60 10.02
N MET A 60 14.60 16.46 10.16
CA MET A 60 13.99 16.05 11.43
C MET A 60 15.01 15.40 12.34
N GLY A 61 14.88 15.60 13.65
CA GLY A 61 15.61 14.79 14.62
C GLY A 61 15.11 13.33 14.63
N ASP A 62 15.93 12.42 15.14
CA ASP A 62 15.64 10.98 15.17
C ASP A 62 14.31 10.65 15.82
N GLU A 63 13.98 11.30 16.96
CA GLU A 63 12.72 11.07 17.67
C GLU A 63 11.51 11.58 16.89
N GLU A 64 11.66 12.69 16.19
CA GLU A 64 10.62 13.26 15.36
C GLU A 64 10.35 12.37 14.13
N ALA A 65 11.39 11.91 13.46
CA ALA A 65 11.30 10.99 12.33
C ALA A 65 10.64 9.68 12.72
N LYS A 66 11.02 9.07 13.85
CA LYS A 66 10.35 7.87 14.41
C LYS A 66 8.86 8.13 14.65
N LYS A 67 8.52 9.26 15.28
CA LYS A 67 7.13 9.63 15.55
C LYS A 67 6.29 9.68 14.28
N TYR A 68 6.75 10.36 13.24
CA TYR A 68 6.00 10.46 11.99
C TYR A 68 5.97 9.16 11.20
N TYR A 69 7.04 8.36 11.23
CA TYR A 69 7.06 7.03 10.64
C TYR A 69 5.99 6.14 11.27
N HIS A 70 5.91 6.10 12.60
CA HIS A 70 4.90 5.28 13.29
C HIS A 70 3.49 5.85 13.15
N LEU A 71 3.31 7.17 13.09
CA LEU A 71 2.02 7.79 12.83
C LEU A 71 1.50 7.43 11.44
N PHE A 72 2.36 7.50 10.42
CA PHE A 72 2.07 7.05 9.07
C PHE A 72 1.69 5.56 9.03
N THR A 73 2.48 4.72 9.68
CA THR A 73 2.23 3.28 9.76
C THR A 73 0.90 2.98 10.44
N ALA A 74 0.62 3.61 11.58
CA ALA A 74 -0.65 3.47 12.30
C ALA A 74 -1.85 3.90 11.42
N ALA A 75 -1.74 5.00 10.70
CA ALA A 75 -2.75 5.44 9.75
C ALA A 75 -2.97 4.41 8.64
N ALA A 76 -1.90 3.86 8.06
CA ALA A 76 -1.97 2.84 7.01
C ALA A 76 -2.60 1.52 7.49
N TYR A 77 -2.59 1.22 8.79
CA TYR A 77 -3.29 0.09 9.39
C TYR A 77 -4.70 0.43 9.87
N PHE A 78 -5.01 1.71 10.10
CA PHE A 78 -6.36 2.14 10.46
C PHE A 78 -7.28 2.27 9.23
N PHE A 79 -6.79 2.82 8.13
CA PHE A 79 -7.58 3.04 6.91
C PHE A 79 -8.16 1.77 6.26
N PRO A 80 -7.62 0.54 6.43
CA PRO A 80 -8.28 -0.67 5.98
C PRO A 80 -9.71 -0.85 6.49
N LEU A 81 -10.00 -0.42 7.71
CA LEU A 81 -11.36 -0.45 8.27
C LEU A 81 -12.30 0.45 7.47
N ILE A 82 -11.85 1.66 7.15
CA ILE A 82 -12.63 2.61 6.34
C ILE A 82 -12.80 2.09 4.91
N GLY A 83 -11.72 1.58 4.30
CA GLY A 83 -11.77 1.02 2.96
C GLY A 83 -12.72 -0.17 2.83
N ALA A 84 -12.71 -1.08 3.79
CA ALA A 84 -13.66 -2.20 3.85
C ALA A 84 -15.10 -1.71 3.96
N LEU A 85 -15.39 -0.75 4.87
CA LEU A 85 -16.72 -0.18 5.02
C LEU A 85 -17.21 0.51 3.73
N ILE A 86 -16.37 1.32 3.09
CA ILE A 86 -16.72 1.97 1.82
C ILE A 86 -17.01 0.93 0.74
N SER A 87 -16.18 -0.12 0.67
CA SER A 87 -16.32 -1.20 -0.29
C SER A 87 -17.60 -2.00 -0.09
N ASP A 88 -17.86 -2.44 1.14
CA ASP A 88 -18.93 -3.38 1.40
C ASP A 88 -20.28 -2.72 1.57
N VAL A 89 -20.32 -1.43 1.99
CA VAL A 89 -21.56 -0.70 2.21
C VAL A 89 -21.94 0.21 1.04
N LEU A 90 -20.96 0.85 0.36
CA LEU A 90 -21.27 1.96 -0.55
C LEU A 90 -20.96 1.66 -2.02
N TRP A 91 -19.70 1.35 -2.36
CA TRP A 91 -19.23 1.41 -3.75
C TRP A 91 -19.01 0.05 -4.41
N GLY A 92 -18.84 -1.01 -3.63
CA GLY A 92 -18.34 -2.29 -4.10
C GLY A 92 -16.82 -2.29 -4.35
N LYS A 93 -16.22 -3.48 -4.36
CA LYS A 93 -14.76 -3.64 -4.35
C LYS A 93 -14.06 -2.98 -5.55
N TYR A 94 -14.56 -3.20 -6.75
CA TYR A 94 -13.94 -2.65 -7.97
C TYR A 94 -13.81 -1.12 -7.93
N LYS A 95 -14.93 -0.41 -7.63
CA LYS A 95 -14.90 1.06 -7.60
C LYS A 95 -14.02 1.59 -6.47
N THR A 96 -14.06 0.94 -5.32
CA THR A 96 -13.23 1.29 -4.17
C THR A 96 -11.74 1.16 -4.52
N ILE A 97 -11.32 0.02 -5.09
CA ILE A 97 -9.93 -0.18 -5.53
C ILE A 97 -9.53 0.92 -6.52
N LEU A 98 -10.33 1.17 -7.56
CA LEU A 98 -9.98 2.12 -8.61
C LEU A 98 -9.83 3.56 -8.06
N LEU A 99 -10.84 4.06 -7.32
CA LEU A 99 -10.85 5.43 -6.83
C LEU A 99 -9.77 5.67 -5.77
N ILE A 100 -9.57 4.71 -4.88
CA ILE A 100 -8.55 4.81 -3.83
C ILE A 100 -7.14 4.66 -4.43
N SER A 101 -6.95 3.84 -5.48
CA SER A 101 -5.69 3.79 -6.23
C SER A 101 -5.33 5.13 -6.87
N MET A 102 -6.32 5.89 -7.34
CA MET A 102 -6.06 7.25 -7.85
C MET A 102 -5.57 8.20 -6.73
N MET A 103 -6.15 8.13 -5.53
CA MET A 103 -5.67 8.89 -4.37
C MET A 103 -4.24 8.49 -4.01
N TYR A 104 -3.93 7.20 -4.08
CA TYR A 104 -2.59 6.69 -3.85
C TYR A 104 -1.57 7.24 -4.86
N CYS A 105 -1.93 7.28 -6.14
CA CYS A 105 -1.10 7.91 -7.19
C CYS A 105 -0.87 9.40 -6.92
N LEU A 106 -1.90 10.13 -6.48
CA LEU A 106 -1.76 11.54 -6.09
C LEU A 106 -0.81 11.71 -4.92
N GLY A 107 -0.85 10.81 -3.93
CA GLY A 107 0.08 10.81 -2.80
C GLY A 107 1.54 10.67 -3.23
N HIS A 108 1.84 9.73 -4.13
CA HIS A 108 3.17 9.61 -4.71
C HIS A 108 3.54 10.82 -5.58
N GLY A 109 2.56 11.41 -6.27
CA GLY A 109 2.75 12.67 -7.00
C GLY A 109 3.20 13.81 -6.07
N CYS A 110 2.56 13.96 -4.91
CA CYS A 110 2.98 14.93 -3.90
C CYS A 110 4.43 14.68 -3.43
N LEU A 111 4.79 13.41 -3.14
CA LEU A 111 6.15 13.08 -2.74
C LEU A 111 7.20 13.29 -3.85
N ALA A 112 6.86 13.05 -5.11
CA ALA A 112 7.76 13.30 -6.22
C ALA A 112 7.93 14.81 -6.49
N LEU A 113 6.85 15.58 -6.35
CA LEU A 113 6.86 17.02 -6.59
C LEU A 113 7.49 17.83 -5.45
N MET A 114 7.59 17.28 -4.23
CA MET A 114 8.14 18.02 -3.09
C MET A 114 9.58 18.50 -3.37
N ASP A 115 10.38 17.73 -4.10
CA ASP A 115 11.77 18.03 -4.44
C ASP A 115 11.92 19.25 -5.37
N LEU A 116 10.87 19.61 -6.11
CA LEU A 116 10.86 20.78 -6.99
C LEU A 116 10.80 22.11 -6.20
N GLY A 117 10.21 22.10 -5.00
CA GLY A 117 10.06 23.29 -4.17
C GLY A 117 11.39 23.99 -3.86
N PRO A 118 12.35 23.32 -3.22
CA PRO A 118 13.68 23.84 -2.96
C PRO A 118 14.45 24.19 -4.25
N HIS A 119 14.28 23.39 -5.31
CA HIS A 119 14.97 23.63 -6.58
C HIS A 119 14.56 24.95 -7.24
N PHE A 120 13.29 25.32 -7.11
CA PHE A 120 12.76 26.58 -7.69
C PHE A 120 12.55 27.69 -6.65
N GLY A 121 12.81 27.44 -5.36
CA GLY A 121 12.61 28.42 -4.30
C GLY A 121 11.13 28.73 -4.02
N ILE A 122 10.22 27.76 -4.16
CA ILE A 122 8.77 28.00 -4.16
C ILE A 122 8.13 27.53 -2.84
N TRP A 123 8.48 26.32 -2.34
CA TRP A 123 7.88 25.74 -1.15
C TRP A 123 8.82 24.80 -0.40
N ASP A 124 8.52 24.58 0.88
CA ASP A 124 9.23 23.62 1.74
C ASP A 124 8.79 22.19 1.42
N MET A 125 9.68 21.21 1.60
CA MET A 125 9.37 19.80 1.34
C MET A 125 8.38 19.19 2.33
N LYS A 126 8.42 19.57 3.61
CA LYS A 126 7.61 18.97 4.69
C LYS A 126 6.10 18.97 4.44
N PRO A 127 5.44 20.07 4.02
CA PRO A 127 4.01 20.07 3.76
C PRO A 127 3.60 19.06 2.67
N PHE A 128 4.38 18.98 1.60
CA PHE A 128 4.14 18.03 0.50
C PHE A 128 4.39 16.58 0.94
N MET A 129 5.41 16.35 1.76
CA MET A 129 5.67 15.05 2.37
C MET A 129 4.47 14.59 3.21
N PHE A 130 3.99 15.43 4.13
CA PHE A 130 2.84 15.06 4.97
C PHE A 130 1.57 14.83 4.17
N ALA A 131 1.28 15.68 3.19
CA ALA A 131 0.14 15.50 2.29
C ALA A 131 0.26 14.18 1.51
N GLY A 132 1.44 13.91 0.95
CA GLY A 132 1.71 12.66 0.24
C GLY A 132 1.57 11.43 1.12
N LEU A 133 2.15 11.43 2.30
CA LEU A 133 2.05 10.32 3.25
C LEU A 133 0.61 10.07 3.71
N PHE A 134 -0.18 11.13 3.94
CA PHE A 134 -1.59 11.00 4.30
C PHE A 134 -2.39 10.34 3.16
N LEU A 135 -2.22 10.82 1.93
CA LEU A 135 -2.89 10.24 0.75
C LEU A 135 -2.47 8.78 0.49
N ILE A 136 -1.18 8.46 0.71
CA ILE A 136 -0.66 7.10 0.59
C ILE A 136 -1.23 6.21 1.69
N ALA A 137 -1.29 6.67 2.94
CA ALA A 137 -1.88 5.89 4.03
C ALA A 137 -3.36 5.56 3.77
N MET A 138 -4.14 6.55 3.31
CA MET A 138 -5.52 6.33 2.88
C MET A 138 -5.59 5.36 1.68
N GLY A 139 -4.74 5.57 0.69
CA GLY A 139 -4.69 4.77 -0.52
C GLY A 139 -4.33 3.32 -0.26
N ALA A 140 -3.14 3.08 0.28
CA ALA A 140 -2.66 1.73 0.60
C ALA A 140 -3.59 1.01 1.59
N GLY A 141 -3.99 1.69 2.66
CA GLY A 141 -4.91 1.14 3.64
C GLY A 141 -6.25 0.75 3.03
N GLY A 142 -6.88 1.66 2.28
CA GLY A 142 -8.19 1.43 1.69
C GLY A 142 -8.23 0.33 0.62
N ILE A 143 -7.14 0.10 -0.10
CA ILE A 143 -7.06 -0.93 -1.14
C ILE A 143 -6.88 -2.34 -0.56
N LYS A 144 -6.07 -2.50 0.48
CA LYS A 144 -5.65 -3.81 1.02
C LYS A 144 -6.78 -4.83 1.24
N PRO A 145 -7.86 -4.51 1.98
CA PRO A 145 -8.94 -5.47 2.21
C PRO A 145 -9.71 -5.78 0.93
N CYS A 146 -9.81 -4.82 0.02
CA CYS A 146 -10.62 -4.94 -1.18
C CYS A 146 -9.98 -5.82 -2.23
N VAL A 147 -8.64 -5.73 -2.43
CA VAL A 147 -7.95 -6.44 -3.53
C VAL A 147 -7.98 -7.95 -3.31
N SER A 148 -7.63 -8.44 -2.12
CA SER A 148 -7.65 -9.87 -1.81
C SER A 148 -9.06 -10.46 -1.90
N ALA A 149 -10.06 -9.75 -1.39
CA ALA A 149 -11.45 -10.15 -1.51
C ALA A 149 -11.93 -10.12 -2.98
N HIS A 150 -11.52 -9.11 -3.76
CA HIS A 150 -11.85 -9.01 -5.18
C HIS A 150 -11.24 -10.14 -6.02
N VAL A 151 -10.04 -10.62 -5.66
CA VAL A 151 -9.48 -11.85 -6.26
C VAL A 151 -10.42 -13.04 -6.00
N GLY A 152 -10.84 -13.24 -4.75
CA GLY A 152 -11.75 -14.33 -4.38
C GLY A 152 -13.07 -14.28 -5.14
N ASP A 153 -13.63 -13.08 -5.33
CA ASP A 153 -14.90 -12.86 -6.04
C ASP A 153 -14.88 -13.29 -7.52
N GLN A 154 -13.69 -13.45 -8.12
CA GLN A 154 -13.57 -13.90 -9.51
C GLN A 154 -13.83 -15.40 -9.69
N PHE A 155 -13.82 -16.18 -8.60
CA PHE A 155 -13.90 -17.64 -8.64
C PHE A 155 -15.29 -18.15 -8.25
N GLY A 156 -15.81 -19.05 -9.08
CA GLY A 156 -17.08 -19.75 -8.84
C GLY A 156 -16.88 -21.23 -8.50
N THR A 157 -17.96 -21.99 -8.50
CA THR A 157 -17.96 -23.42 -8.20
C THR A 157 -17.09 -24.23 -9.15
N GLY A 158 -17.02 -23.84 -10.43
CA GLY A 158 -16.28 -24.57 -11.47
C GLY A 158 -14.75 -24.48 -11.33
N ASN A 159 -14.22 -23.38 -10.77
CA ASN A 159 -12.78 -23.12 -10.68
C ASN A 159 -12.28 -22.80 -9.26
N LYS A 160 -13.08 -23.03 -8.25
CA LYS A 160 -12.73 -22.80 -6.83
C LYS A 160 -11.46 -23.56 -6.39
N HIS A 161 -11.17 -24.69 -7.03
CA HIS A 161 -9.95 -25.48 -6.79
C HIS A 161 -8.65 -24.72 -7.14
N LEU A 162 -8.72 -23.67 -7.96
CA LEU A 162 -7.57 -22.82 -8.32
C LEU A 162 -7.26 -21.73 -7.29
N LEU A 163 -8.13 -21.50 -6.29
CA LEU A 163 -7.96 -20.42 -5.31
C LEU A 163 -6.62 -20.51 -4.57
N THR A 164 -6.24 -21.69 -4.11
CA THR A 164 -4.95 -21.85 -3.40
C THR A 164 -3.77 -21.46 -4.29
N GLN A 165 -3.78 -21.88 -5.56
CA GLN A 165 -2.74 -21.53 -6.52
C GLN A 165 -2.66 -20.02 -6.74
N ILE A 166 -3.82 -19.36 -6.86
CA ILE A 166 -3.88 -17.92 -7.08
C ILE A 166 -3.41 -17.13 -5.88
N PHE A 167 -3.80 -17.51 -4.68
CA PHE A 167 -3.29 -16.86 -3.48
C PHE A 167 -1.78 -17.07 -3.31
N ASN A 168 -1.20 -18.19 -3.76
CA ASN A 168 0.25 -18.35 -3.81
C ASN A 168 0.90 -17.34 -4.77
N TRP A 169 0.33 -17.14 -5.98
CA TRP A 169 0.80 -16.10 -6.91
C TRP A 169 0.62 -14.69 -6.37
N PHE A 170 -0.48 -14.44 -5.67
CA PHE A 170 -0.76 -13.17 -5.02
C PHE A 170 0.30 -12.86 -3.95
N TYR A 171 0.61 -13.81 -3.06
CA TYR A 171 1.68 -13.66 -2.07
C TYR A 171 3.06 -13.56 -2.70
N PHE A 172 3.33 -14.29 -3.76
CA PHE A 172 4.57 -14.13 -4.52
C PHE A 172 4.72 -12.71 -5.06
N SER A 173 3.67 -12.13 -5.64
CA SER A 173 3.70 -10.77 -6.16
C SER A 173 3.95 -9.73 -5.06
N ILE A 174 3.35 -9.90 -3.87
CA ILE A 174 3.61 -9.06 -2.70
C ILE A 174 5.10 -9.07 -2.34
N ASN A 175 5.67 -10.26 -2.17
CA ASN A 175 7.07 -10.41 -1.76
C ASN A 175 8.04 -9.93 -2.85
N LEU A 176 7.74 -10.19 -4.12
CA LEU A 176 8.54 -9.72 -5.23
C LEU A 176 8.57 -8.18 -5.28
N GLY A 177 7.40 -7.54 -5.21
CA GLY A 177 7.28 -6.09 -5.18
C GLY A 177 8.04 -5.47 -3.99
N ALA A 178 7.86 -6.02 -2.79
CA ALA A 178 8.55 -5.57 -1.59
C ALA A 178 10.07 -5.72 -1.70
N THR A 179 10.56 -6.90 -2.11
CA THR A 179 12.01 -7.16 -2.20
C THR A 179 12.69 -6.25 -3.22
N VAL A 180 12.13 -6.17 -4.44
CA VAL A 180 12.72 -5.35 -5.49
C VAL A 180 12.72 -3.87 -5.10
N SER A 181 11.62 -3.37 -4.53
CA SER A 181 11.53 -1.95 -4.15
C SER A 181 12.45 -1.60 -2.99
N THR A 182 12.54 -2.45 -1.97
CA THR A 182 13.41 -2.21 -0.80
C THR A 182 14.90 -2.15 -1.17
N LEU A 183 15.28 -2.84 -2.25
CA LEU A 183 16.65 -2.77 -2.77
C LEU A 183 16.85 -1.58 -3.72
N LEU A 184 15.85 -1.26 -4.54
CA LEU A 184 15.98 -0.26 -5.60
C LEU A 184 15.79 1.17 -5.12
N THR A 185 14.79 1.43 -4.25
CA THR A 185 14.45 2.81 -3.87
C THR A 185 15.54 3.52 -3.07
N PRO A 186 16.30 2.85 -2.14
CA PRO A 186 17.47 3.46 -1.54
C PRO A 186 18.55 3.83 -2.56
N LEU A 187 18.80 2.98 -3.56
CA LEU A 187 19.76 3.29 -4.62
C LEU A 187 19.33 4.50 -5.46
N LEU A 188 18.03 4.64 -5.72
CA LEU A 188 17.49 5.80 -6.44
C LEU A 188 17.61 7.06 -5.59
N LEU A 189 17.32 6.98 -4.30
CA LEU A 189 17.44 8.11 -3.38
C LEU A 189 18.88 8.65 -3.37
N ALA A 190 19.89 7.78 -3.27
CA ALA A 190 21.29 8.19 -3.19
C ALA A 190 21.88 8.66 -4.51
N LYS A 191 21.49 8.02 -5.64
CA LYS A 191 22.16 8.26 -6.93
C LYS A 191 21.43 9.26 -7.81
N VAL A 192 20.12 9.40 -7.65
CA VAL A 192 19.27 10.20 -8.54
C VAL A 192 18.55 11.31 -7.77
N GLY A 193 18.10 10.99 -6.54
CA GLY A 193 17.45 11.96 -5.68
C GLY A 193 16.01 11.57 -5.29
N PRO A 194 15.38 12.39 -4.41
CA PRO A 194 14.04 12.11 -3.88
C PRO A 194 12.97 11.99 -4.95
N TRP A 195 12.99 12.84 -5.96
CA TRP A 195 12.00 12.82 -7.04
C TRP A 195 11.90 11.47 -7.74
N ALA A 196 13.03 10.78 -7.97
CA ALA A 196 13.05 9.48 -8.61
C ALA A 196 12.67 8.35 -7.64
N ALA A 197 13.16 8.42 -6.40
CA ALA A 197 12.89 7.41 -5.38
C ALA A 197 11.41 7.33 -5.00
N PHE A 198 10.71 8.47 -4.98
CA PHE A 198 9.26 8.53 -4.72
C PHE A 198 8.43 8.54 -6.01
N GLY A 199 8.97 9.03 -7.13
CA GLY A 199 8.28 9.15 -8.40
C GLY A 199 8.13 7.81 -9.14
N LEU A 200 9.18 6.99 -9.19
CA LEU A 200 9.12 5.68 -9.86
C LEU A 200 8.01 4.78 -9.28
N PRO A 201 7.88 4.62 -7.94
CA PRO A 201 6.75 3.91 -7.35
C PRO A 201 5.39 4.48 -7.78
N GLY A 202 5.27 5.79 -7.84
CA GLY A 202 4.05 6.48 -8.28
C GLY A 202 3.70 6.18 -9.73
N VAL A 203 4.67 6.21 -10.63
CA VAL A 203 4.46 5.87 -12.06
C VAL A 203 4.03 4.41 -12.21
N LEU A 204 4.68 3.48 -11.51
CA LEU A 204 4.30 2.06 -11.56
C LEU A 204 2.86 1.86 -11.06
N MET A 205 2.49 2.54 -9.98
CA MET A 205 1.12 2.48 -9.45
C MET A 205 0.10 3.09 -10.42
N ALA A 206 0.43 4.19 -11.07
CA ALA A 206 -0.44 4.81 -12.08
C ALA A 206 -0.66 3.88 -13.29
N VAL A 207 0.41 3.24 -13.78
CA VAL A 207 0.33 2.24 -14.85
C VAL A 207 -0.53 1.05 -14.42
N ALA A 208 -0.31 0.53 -13.22
CA ALA A 208 -1.08 -0.60 -12.70
C ALA A 208 -2.56 -0.25 -12.50
N THR A 209 -2.86 0.95 -12.01
CA THR A 209 -4.24 1.45 -11.88
C THR A 209 -4.92 1.57 -13.24
N PHE A 210 -4.20 2.06 -14.25
CA PHE A 210 -4.70 2.12 -15.62
C PHE A 210 -4.95 0.72 -16.21
N LEU A 211 -4.04 -0.23 -16.01
CA LEU A 211 -4.22 -1.61 -16.45
C LEU A 211 -5.40 -2.28 -15.71
N PHE A 212 -5.56 -2.03 -14.42
CA PHE A 212 -6.71 -2.49 -13.65
C PHE A 212 -8.01 -1.93 -14.24
N TRP A 213 -8.06 -0.64 -14.57
CA TRP A 213 -9.21 -0.05 -15.25
C TRP A 213 -9.47 -0.67 -16.62
N LEU A 214 -8.45 -0.98 -17.43
CA LEU A 214 -8.62 -1.70 -18.70
C LEU A 214 -9.23 -3.09 -18.50
N GLY A 215 -8.90 -3.76 -17.39
CA GLY A 215 -9.46 -5.07 -17.02
C GLY A 215 -10.94 -5.05 -16.61
N ARG A 216 -11.58 -3.89 -16.45
CA ARG A 216 -12.95 -3.72 -15.89
C ARG A 216 -14.04 -4.61 -16.48
N HIS A 217 -13.96 -4.92 -17.76
CA HIS A 217 -14.96 -5.79 -18.45
C HIS A 217 -14.72 -7.29 -18.20
N ARG A 218 -13.57 -7.66 -17.62
CA ARG A 218 -13.21 -9.04 -17.31
C ARG A 218 -13.48 -9.41 -15.86
N PHE A 219 -13.78 -8.42 -15.01
CA PHE A 219 -14.06 -8.63 -13.61
C PHE A 219 -15.51 -9.00 -13.33
N VAL A 220 -15.69 -9.76 -12.27
CA VAL A 220 -16.95 -9.88 -11.57
C VAL A 220 -17.08 -8.69 -10.63
N HIS A 221 -18.15 -7.93 -10.78
CA HIS A 221 -18.45 -6.76 -9.97
C HIS A 221 -19.53 -7.12 -8.95
N VAL A 222 -19.12 -7.66 -7.81
CA VAL A 222 -20.06 -7.97 -6.73
C VAL A 222 -20.61 -6.64 -6.17
N PRO A 223 -21.95 -6.46 -6.14
CA PRO A 223 -22.54 -5.24 -5.62
C PRO A 223 -22.29 -5.12 -4.10
N PRO A 224 -22.27 -3.88 -3.55
CA PRO A 224 -22.16 -3.70 -2.11
C PRO A 224 -23.36 -4.27 -1.37
N ALA A 225 -23.13 -4.80 -0.17
CA ALA A 225 -24.19 -5.35 0.67
C ALA A 225 -25.10 -4.26 1.30
N GLY A 226 -24.66 -3.00 1.29
CA GLY A 226 -25.39 -1.89 1.87
C GLY A 226 -25.58 -2.04 3.39
N THR A 227 -26.78 -1.72 3.86
CA THR A 227 -27.12 -1.84 5.29
C THR A 227 -27.15 -3.28 5.80
N ALA A 228 -27.32 -4.27 4.92
CA ALA A 228 -27.29 -5.68 5.28
C ALA A 228 -25.94 -6.10 5.91
N PHE A 229 -24.86 -5.45 5.52
CA PHE A 229 -23.54 -5.61 6.15
C PHE A 229 -23.59 -5.45 7.68
N PHE A 230 -24.24 -4.39 8.18
CA PHE A 230 -24.36 -4.16 9.61
C PHE A 230 -25.25 -5.18 10.30
N THR A 231 -26.35 -5.55 9.68
CA THR A 231 -27.28 -6.54 10.24
C THR A 231 -26.59 -7.92 10.37
N GLU A 232 -25.78 -8.30 9.42
CA GLU A 232 -25.03 -9.56 9.45
C GLU A 232 -23.89 -9.50 10.46
N THR A 233 -23.08 -8.42 10.43
CA THR A 233 -21.91 -8.25 11.33
C THR A 233 -22.32 -8.19 12.80
N PHE A 234 -23.42 -7.53 13.12
CA PHE A 234 -23.93 -7.40 14.48
C PHE A 234 -25.02 -8.43 14.84
N SER A 235 -25.17 -9.48 14.03
CA SER A 235 -25.94 -10.66 14.41
C SER A 235 -25.33 -11.34 15.65
N PRO A 236 -26.08 -12.15 16.40
CA PRO A 236 -25.53 -12.91 17.54
C PRO A 236 -24.31 -13.74 17.18
N GLU A 237 -24.32 -14.37 16.00
CA GLU A 237 -23.22 -15.16 15.44
C GLU A 237 -22.01 -14.28 15.11
N GLY A 238 -22.23 -13.14 14.45
CA GLY A 238 -21.19 -12.17 14.10
C GLY A 238 -20.51 -11.59 15.33
N VAL A 239 -21.31 -11.14 16.32
CA VAL A 239 -20.76 -10.62 17.58
C VAL A 239 -19.98 -11.69 18.34
N ARG A 240 -20.46 -12.93 18.39
CA ARG A 240 -19.73 -14.03 19.01
C ARG A 240 -18.37 -14.28 18.33
N ALA A 241 -18.33 -14.26 17.00
CA ALA A 241 -17.08 -14.40 16.24
C ALA A 241 -16.10 -13.26 16.54
N LEU A 242 -16.58 -12.00 16.55
CA LEU A 242 -15.77 -10.83 16.91
C LEU A 242 -15.19 -10.92 18.31
N VAL A 243 -16.01 -11.29 19.30
CA VAL A 243 -15.56 -11.47 20.70
C VAL A 243 -14.51 -12.58 20.81
N CYS A 244 -14.71 -13.72 20.14
CA CYS A 244 -13.74 -14.83 20.15
C CYS A 244 -12.39 -14.44 19.52
N LEU A 245 -12.38 -13.58 18.50
CA LEU A 245 -11.17 -13.13 17.82
C LEU A 245 -10.50 -11.93 18.51
N SER A 246 -11.23 -11.18 19.33
CA SER A 246 -10.75 -9.92 19.93
C SER A 246 -9.46 -10.07 20.74
N PRO A 247 -9.21 -11.12 21.56
CA PRO A 247 -7.95 -11.23 22.28
C PRO A 247 -6.74 -11.36 21.34
N LEU A 248 -6.89 -12.09 20.23
CA LEU A 248 -5.83 -12.21 19.22
C LEU A 248 -5.51 -10.85 18.60
N PHE A 249 -6.53 -10.13 18.13
CA PHE A 249 -6.35 -8.88 17.41
C PHE A 249 -6.05 -7.67 18.28
N LEU A 250 -6.46 -7.69 19.56
CA LEU A 250 -6.24 -6.54 20.46
C LEU A 250 -4.97 -6.69 21.32
N ILE A 251 -4.45 -7.90 21.50
CA ILE A 251 -3.28 -8.13 22.36
C ILE A 251 -2.09 -8.61 21.51
N PHE A 252 -2.19 -9.80 20.91
CA PHE A 252 -1.03 -10.45 20.30
C PHE A 252 -0.57 -9.79 19.01
N VAL A 253 -1.52 -9.43 18.14
CA VAL A 253 -1.19 -8.80 16.85
C VAL A 253 -0.54 -7.42 17.03
N PRO A 254 -1.05 -6.48 17.86
CA PRO A 254 -0.39 -5.21 18.11
C PRO A 254 0.98 -5.37 18.76
N MET A 255 1.16 -6.30 19.70
CA MET A 255 2.47 -6.55 20.30
C MET A 255 3.50 -7.00 19.26
N PHE A 256 3.14 -7.93 18.38
CA PHE A 256 4.00 -8.36 17.28
C PHE A 256 4.39 -7.17 16.37
N TRP A 257 3.40 -6.43 15.89
CA TRP A 257 3.65 -5.34 14.95
C TRP A 257 4.40 -4.16 15.59
N SER A 258 4.20 -3.89 16.87
CA SER A 258 4.95 -2.82 17.57
C SER A 258 6.46 -3.11 17.60
N ILE A 259 6.86 -4.37 17.68
CA ILE A 259 8.26 -4.79 17.62
C ILE A 259 8.74 -4.84 16.17
N PHE A 260 7.96 -5.45 15.28
CA PHE A 260 8.33 -5.65 13.88
C PHE A 260 8.55 -4.33 13.14
N ASP A 261 7.69 -3.33 13.34
CA ASP A 261 7.80 -2.04 12.65
C ASP A 261 9.01 -1.19 13.08
N GLN A 262 9.75 -1.58 14.12
CA GLN A 262 11.04 -0.99 14.45
C GLN A 262 12.08 -1.21 13.33
N THR A 263 11.89 -2.23 12.48
CA THR A 263 12.73 -2.49 11.30
C THR A 263 12.79 -1.33 10.32
N GLY A 264 11.77 -0.47 10.27
CA GLY A 264 11.72 0.71 9.40
C GLY A 264 12.00 2.04 10.12
N SER A 265 12.28 2.02 11.41
CA SER A 265 12.48 3.22 12.23
C SER A 265 13.70 3.11 13.13
N ALA A 266 13.56 2.62 14.37
CA ALA A 266 14.66 2.58 15.34
C ALA A 266 15.85 1.74 14.86
N TRP A 267 15.61 0.61 14.21
CA TRP A 267 16.69 -0.24 13.71
C TRP A 267 17.42 0.37 12.51
N VAL A 268 16.72 1.15 11.67
CA VAL A 268 17.38 1.92 10.59
C VAL A 268 18.35 2.92 11.18
N LEU A 269 17.92 3.74 12.15
CA LEU A 269 18.76 4.72 12.80
C LEU A 269 19.92 4.08 13.59
N GLN A 270 19.67 2.93 14.22
CA GLN A 270 20.72 2.15 14.86
C GLN A 270 21.76 1.66 13.85
N ALA A 271 21.32 1.12 12.72
CA ALA A 271 22.19 0.64 11.64
C ALA A 271 23.04 1.76 11.04
N GLU A 272 22.52 2.99 10.98
CA GLU A 272 23.25 4.18 10.56
C GLU A 272 24.48 4.48 11.46
N ASN A 273 24.38 4.15 12.75
CA ASN A 273 25.42 4.39 13.75
C ASN A 273 26.34 3.17 13.99
N MET A 274 26.08 2.03 13.33
CA MET A 274 26.89 0.83 13.45
C MET A 274 28.06 0.80 12.44
N ASP A 275 29.14 0.08 12.79
CA ASP A 275 30.16 -0.25 11.80
C ASP A 275 29.61 -1.26 10.79
N ARG A 276 29.51 -0.82 9.54
CA ARG A 276 28.94 -1.59 8.43
C ARG A 276 29.96 -2.34 7.59
N LYS A 277 31.21 -2.38 8.05
CA LYS A 277 32.25 -3.17 7.40
C LYS A 277 32.08 -4.64 7.75
N PHE A 278 31.87 -5.45 6.75
CA PHE A 278 31.91 -6.91 6.88
C PHE A 278 33.20 -7.44 6.19
N MET A 279 34.04 -8.14 6.95
CA MET A 279 35.35 -8.66 6.47
C MET A 279 36.25 -7.56 5.83
N GLY A 280 36.20 -6.32 6.33
CA GLY A 280 36.97 -5.20 5.83
C GLY A 280 36.43 -4.53 4.57
N VAL A 281 35.31 -5.00 4.02
CA VAL A 281 34.64 -4.42 2.86
C VAL A 281 33.35 -3.76 3.31
N MET A 282 33.11 -2.52 2.87
CA MET A 282 31.84 -1.84 3.11
C MET A 282 30.81 -2.42 2.15
N TRP A 283 29.89 -3.24 2.67
CA TRP A 283 28.89 -3.96 1.86
C TRP A 283 27.65 -3.13 1.56
N LEU A 284 27.31 -2.20 2.44
CA LEU A 284 26.16 -1.32 2.29
C LEU A 284 26.56 0.07 2.82
N GLU A 285 26.76 1.00 1.93
CA GLU A 285 26.65 2.40 2.33
C GLU A 285 25.18 2.63 2.69
N SER A 286 24.92 3.07 3.92
CA SER A 286 23.58 3.51 4.26
C SER A 286 23.27 4.75 3.45
N GLN A 287 22.10 4.76 3.00
CA GLN A 287 21.57 5.88 2.25
C GLN A 287 20.51 6.55 3.05
#